data_28fd0a5f2f4b5efccbb4055da93b4902
#
_entry.id   28fd0a5f2f4b5efccbb4055da93b4902
#
_cell.length_a   1.000
_cell.length_b   1.000
_cell.length_c   1.000
_cell.angle_alpha   90.00
_cell.angle_beta   90.00
_cell.angle_gamma   90.00
#
_symmetry.space_group_name_H-M   'P 1'
#
loop_
_entity.id
_entity.type
_entity.pdbx_description
1 polymer ?
#
loop_
_entity_poly.entity_id
_entity_poly.type
_entity_poly.pdbx_seq_one_letter_code
_entity_poly.pdbx_strand_id
1 'polypeptide(L)'
;MNSFFVTHGGACMTLMDVTMAAAARSVQPEMGVVTIEMKTSFMLPAKGPLVGKGRLMHRTATMAFTEATIYDAEGRACTHATGTFKYVKRLPVDGKTVHDLKPVSTD
;
A
#
# COMPACT_ATOMS: atom_id res chain seq x y z
N MET A 1 -2.77 0.48 12.41
CA MET A 1 -2.40 -0.55 11.43
C MET A 1 -3.55 -0.77 10.47
N ASN A 2 -3.24 -0.82 9.18
CA ASN A 2 -4.26 -1.05 8.16
C ASN A 2 -4.25 -2.50 7.74
N SER A 3 -5.44 -3.04 7.50
CA SER A 3 -5.59 -4.43 7.07
C SER A 3 -6.43 -4.49 5.81
N PHE A 4 -6.03 -5.32 4.88
CA PHE A 4 -6.73 -5.53 3.63
C PHE A 4 -6.83 -7.01 3.35
N PHE A 5 -7.88 -7.41 2.66
CA PHE A 5 -8.15 -8.80 2.41
C PHE A 5 -8.39 -9.03 0.92
N VAL A 6 -7.72 -10.00 0.35
CA VAL A 6 -7.96 -10.43 -1.02
C VAL A 6 -7.99 -11.94 -1.08
N THR A 7 -8.61 -12.48 -2.12
CA THR A 7 -8.79 -13.92 -2.24
C THR A 7 -7.90 -14.54 -3.29
N HIS A 8 -7.11 -13.75 -4.01
CA HIS A 8 -6.26 -14.27 -5.07
C HIS A 8 -4.80 -14.04 -4.74
N GLY A 9 -4.03 -15.11 -4.81
CA GLY A 9 -2.61 -15.01 -4.54
C GLY A 9 -1.85 -14.16 -5.55
N GLY A 10 -2.38 -14.07 -6.76
CA GLY A 10 -1.73 -13.26 -7.79
C GLY A 10 -1.76 -11.77 -7.52
N ALA A 11 -2.52 -11.33 -6.54
CA ALA A 11 -2.64 -9.91 -6.22
C ALA A 11 -1.65 -9.47 -5.15
N CYS A 12 -0.69 -10.30 -4.80
CA CYS A 12 0.19 -10.05 -3.67
C CYS A 12 0.92 -8.72 -3.75
N MET A 13 1.53 -8.41 -4.89
CA MET A 13 2.27 -7.16 -5.03
C MET A 13 1.35 -5.95 -4.95
N THR A 14 0.19 -6.04 -5.58
CA THR A 14 -0.79 -4.96 -5.54
C THR A 14 -1.29 -4.76 -4.12
N LEU A 15 -1.59 -5.85 -3.42
CA LEU A 15 -2.03 -5.76 -2.04
C LEU A 15 -0.97 -5.10 -1.18
N MET A 16 0.28 -5.46 -1.41
CA MET A 16 1.38 -4.90 -0.64
C MET A 16 1.48 -3.39 -0.84
N ASP A 17 1.41 -2.94 -2.10
CA ASP A 17 1.51 -1.52 -2.41
C ASP A 17 0.32 -0.75 -1.82
N VAL A 18 -0.88 -1.26 -1.98
CA VAL A 18 -2.08 -0.60 -1.45
C VAL A 18 -2.02 -0.53 0.08
N THR A 19 -1.58 -1.60 0.71
CA THR A 19 -1.51 -1.66 2.17
C THR A 19 -0.53 -0.61 2.72
N MET A 20 0.62 -0.50 2.10
CA MET A 20 1.62 0.46 2.55
C MET A 20 1.19 1.89 2.23
N ALA A 21 0.61 2.12 1.07
CA ALA A 21 0.15 3.45 0.71
C ALA A 21 -0.96 3.91 1.66
N ALA A 22 -1.85 3.01 2.04
CA ALA A 22 -2.91 3.34 2.98
C ALA A 22 -2.32 3.68 4.35
N ALA A 23 -1.28 2.96 4.78
CA ALA A 23 -0.63 3.29 6.04
C ALA A 23 0.00 4.68 5.99
N ALA A 24 0.61 5.02 4.88
CA ALA A 24 1.21 6.35 4.72
C ALA A 24 0.15 7.44 4.76
N ARG A 25 -0.99 7.20 4.09
CA ARG A 25 -2.04 8.21 4.03
C ARG A 25 -2.84 8.33 5.32
N SER A 26 -2.75 7.35 6.19
CA SER A 26 -3.57 7.34 7.40
C SER A 26 -3.31 8.56 8.29
N VAL A 27 -2.13 9.16 8.21
CA VAL A 27 -1.79 10.33 9.01
C VAL A 27 -1.84 11.62 8.20
N GLN A 28 -2.05 11.52 6.90
CA GLN A 28 -2.18 12.70 6.02
C GLN A 28 -3.25 12.42 4.98
N PRO A 29 -4.52 12.31 5.40
CA PRO A 29 -5.56 11.86 4.46
C PRO A 29 -5.82 12.83 3.32
N GLU A 30 -5.42 14.09 3.45
CA GLU A 30 -5.62 15.04 2.39
C GLU A 30 -4.53 15.01 1.33
N MET A 31 -3.47 14.27 1.57
CA MET A 31 -2.37 14.20 0.64
C MET A 31 -2.43 12.92 -0.16
N GLY A 32 -1.90 12.96 -1.36
CA GLY A 32 -1.64 11.73 -2.10
C GLY A 32 -0.26 11.23 -1.75
N VAL A 33 0.07 10.04 -2.22
CA VAL A 33 1.42 9.50 -2.06
C VAL A 33 1.88 8.91 -3.37
N VAL A 34 3.18 8.99 -3.60
CA VAL A 34 3.81 8.29 -4.71
C VAL A 34 4.89 7.39 -4.14
N THR A 35 5.05 6.25 -4.73
CA THR A 35 6.03 5.27 -4.29
C THR A 35 7.41 5.69 -4.78
N ILE A 36 8.35 5.83 -3.86
CA ILE A 36 9.73 6.11 -4.21
C ILE A 36 10.49 4.81 -4.35
N GLU A 37 10.27 3.92 -3.40
CA GLU A 37 10.99 2.66 -3.38
C GLU A 37 10.17 1.63 -2.64
N MET A 38 10.23 0.38 -3.08
CA MET A 38 9.59 -0.70 -2.38
C MET A 38 10.49 -1.93 -2.48
N LYS A 39 10.73 -2.55 -1.34
CA LYS A 39 11.56 -3.73 -1.29
C LYS A 39 10.73 -4.86 -0.69
N THR A 40 10.65 -5.96 -1.41
CA THR A 40 9.77 -7.06 -1.03
C THR A 40 10.55 -8.36 -0.91
N SER A 41 10.24 -9.10 0.14
CA SER A 41 10.81 -10.42 0.35
C SER A 41 9.68 -11.45 0.33
N PHE A 42 9.81 -12.44 -0.52
CA PHE A 42 8.83 -13.52 -0.63
C PHE A 42 9.35 -14.71 0.16
N MET A 43 8.61 -15.15 1.14
CA MET A 43 9.04 -16.19 2.05
C MET A 43 8.28 -17.49 1.86
N LEU A 44 7.00 -17.42 1.58
CA LEU A 44 6.15 -18.59 1.38
C LEU A 44 5.21 -18.31 0.23
N PRO A 45 4.72 -19.33 -0.45
CA PRO A 45 3.74 -19.11 -1.51
C PRO A 45 2.48 -18.45 -0.93
N ALA A 46 2.01 -17.44 -1.62
CA ALA A 46 0.81 -16.73 -1.20
C ALA A 46 -0.40 -17.40 -1.86
N LYS A 47 -1.16 -18.16 -1.11
CA LYS A 47 -2.30 -18.91 -1.62
C LYS A 47 -3.55 -18.64 -0.84
N GLY A 48 -4.66 -18.67 -1.53
CA GLY A 48 -5.96 -18.54 -0.92
C GLY A 48 -6.22 -17.13 -0.45
N PRO A 49 -7.08 -16.97 0.55
CA PRO A 49 -7.36 -15.65 1.09
C PRO A 49 -6.12 -15.06 1.74
N LEU A 50 -5.84 -13.81 1.43
CA LEU A 50 -4.66 -13.12 1.93
C LEU A 50 -5.07 -11.90 2.73
N VAL A 51 -4.34 -11.62 3.78
CA VAL A 51 -4.55 -10.43 4.58
C VAL A 51 -3.25 -9.64 4.60
N GLY A 52 -3.31 -8.39 4.19
CA GLY A 52 -2.16 -7.51 4.25
C GLY A 52 -2.31 -6.58 5.44
N LYS A 53 -1.27 -6.48 6.26
CA LYS A 53 -1.25 -5.57 7.40
C LYS A 53 -0.07 -4.65 7.24
N GLY A 54 -0.35 -3.35 7.23
CA GLY A 54 0.68 -2.36 7.05
C GLY A 54 0.72 -1.38 8.19
N ARG A 55 1.86 -0.76 8.39
CA ARG A 55 1.99 0.29 9.36
C ARG A 55 3.00 1.32 8.92
N LEU A 56 2.81 2.53 9.41
CA LEU A 56 3.74 3.61 9.21
C LEU A 56 4.82 3.49 10.28
N MET A 57 6.06 3.34 9.86
CA MET A 57 7.18 3.19 10.79
C MET A 57 7.70 4.53 11.23
N HIS A 58 7.77 5.46 10.30
CA HIS A 58 8.33 6.78 10.54
C HIS A 58 7.91 7.70 9.42
N ARG A 59 7.79 8.98 9.70
CA ARG A 59 7.53 9.93 8.64
C ARG A 59 8.22 11.26 8.91
N THR A 60 8.50 11.97 7.82
CA THR A 60 8.92 13.35 7.89
C THR A 60 7.80 14.20 7.30
N ALA A 61 8.04 15.47 7.11
CA ALA A 61 7.02 16.33 6.50
C ALA A 61 6.67 15.89 5.09
N THR A 62 7.60 15.30 4.37
CA THR A 62 7.40 14.97 2.96
C THR A 62 7.48 13.50 2.64
N MET A 63 7.95 12.66 3.56
CA MET A 63 8.20 11.25 3.28
C MET A 63 7.56 10.37 4.33
N ALA A 64 7.17 9.18 3.93
CA ALA A 64 6.66 8.16 4.83
C ALA A 64 7.43 6.88 4.62
N PHE A 65 7.81 6.25 5.72
CA PHE A 65 8.51 4.97 5.70
C PHE A 65 7.57 3.94 6.32
N THR A 66 7.24 2.94 5.54
CA THR A 66 6.19 1.99 5.90
C THR A 66 6.70 0.56 5.79
N GLU A 67 5.98 -0.34 6.42
CA GLU A 67 6.20 -1.77 6.21
C GLU A 67 4.85 -2.45 6.12
N ALA A 68 4.83 -3.61 5.51
CA ALA A 68 3.62 -4.41 5.43
C ALA A 68 3.99 -5.88 5.36
N THR A 69 3.09 -6.72 5.85
CA THR A 69 3.25 -8.15 5.79
C THR A 69 1.95 -8.74 5.27
N ILE A 70 2.07 -9.70 4.38
CA ILE A 70 0.92 -10.43 3.88
C ILE A 70 0.89 -11.79 4.53
N TYR A 71 -0.26 -12.14 5.08
CA TYR A 71 -0.49 -13.40 5.77
C TYR A 71 -1.47 -14.25 4.97
N ASP A 72 -1.27 -15.55 5.00
CA ASP A 72 -2.21 -16.47 4.36
C ASP A 72 -3.38 -16.76 5.31
N ALA A 73 -4.27 -17.64 4.86
CA ALA A 73 -5.47 -17.97 5.61
C ALA A 73 -5.16 -18.62 6.97
N GLU A 74 -3.98 -19.17 7.11
CA GLU A 74 -3.57 -19.82 8.35
C GLU A 74 -2.75 -18.90 9.24
N GLY A 75 -2.63 -17.64 8.85
CA GLY A 75 -1.89 -16.68 9.66
C GLY A 75 -0.39 -16.72 9.49
N ARG A 76 0.10 -17.39 8.44
CA ARG A 76 1.54 -17.47 8.21
C ARG A 76 1.97 -16.30 7.35
N ALA A 77 3.09 -15.68 7.71
CA ALA A 77 3.61 -14.56 6.93
C ALA A 77 4.21 -15.08 5.62
N CYS A 78 3.63 -14.64 4.51
CA CYS A 78 4.06 -15.08 3.19
C CYS A 78 5.03 -14.10 2.55
N THR A 79 4.80 -12.82 2.75
CA THR A 79 5.56 -11.78 2.08
C THR A 79 5.69 -10.61 3.03
N HIS A 80 6.85 -9.99 3.02
CA HIS A 80 7.10 -8.79 3.82
C HIS A 80 7.75 -7.74 2.93
N ALA A 81 7.38 -6.50 3.14
CA ALA A 81 7.96 -5.41 2.36
C ALA A 81 8.16 -4.18 3.22
N THR A 82 9.11 -3.37 2.80
CA THR A 82 9.24 -2.01 3.29
C THR A 82 9.08 -1.09 2.09
N GLY A 83 8.55 0.09 2.33
CA GLY A 83 8.32 1.03 1.26
C GLY A 83 8.52 2.45 1.72
N THR A 84 9.03 3.26 0.82
CA THR A 84 9.20 4.69 1.04
C THR A 84 8.28 5.40 0.09
N PHE A 85 7.49 6.31 0.63
CA PHE A 85 6.52 7.07 -0.14
C PHE A 85 6.76 8.54 0.06
N LYS A 86 6.49 9.32 -0.98
CA LYS A 86 6.55 10.77 -0.88
C LYS A 86 5.14 11.32 -0.87
N TYR A 87 4.85 12.23 0.05
CA TYR A 87 3.58 12.91 0.08
C TYR A 87 3.53 13.95 -1.03
N VAL A 88 2.43 13.99 -1.74
CA VAL A 88 2.23 14.96 -2.81
C VAL A 88 0.88 15.63 -2.61
N LYS A 89 0.79 16.87 -3.02
CA LYS A 89 -0.46 17.59 -2.94
C LYS A 89 -1.43 17.05 -3.95
N ARG A 90 -2.65 16.84 -3.54
CA ARG A 90 -3.70 16.54 -4.49
C ARG A 90 -4.13 17.83 -5.12
N LEU A 91 -4.22 17.84 -6.44
CA LEU A 91 -4.67 19.03 -7.12
C LEU A 91 -6.18 19.09 -7.07
N PRO A 92 -6.75 20.20 -6.66
CA PRO A 92 -8.20 20.37 -6.71
C PRO A 92 -8.54 20.59 -8.16
N VAL A 93 -9.34 19.79 -8.70
CA VAL A 93 -9.66 19.88 -10.08
C VAL A 93 -11.12 20.00 -10.22
N ASP A 94 -11.61 20.96 -10.87
CA ASP A 94 -12.98 21.18 -11.00
C ASP A 94 -13.67 20.03 -11.56
N GLY A 95 -14.24 19.23 -10.84
CA GLY A 95 -14.94 18.13 -11.34
C GLY A 95 -14.11 17.10 -12.02
N LYS A 96 -12.92 17.46 -12.38
CA LYS A 96 -12.03 16.51 -12.92
C LYS A 96 -11.09 16.23 -11.88
N THR A 97 -11.22 15.31 -11.19
CA THR A 97 -10.39 15.05 -10.09
C THR A 97 -9.41 13.99 -10.41
N VAL A 98 -8.74 13.58 -9.44
CA VAL A 98 -7.86 12.48 -9.56
C VAL A 98 -8.51 11.30 -10.18
N HIS A 99 -9.80 11.15 -9.98
CA HIS A 99 -10.41 9.99 -10.48
C HIS A 99 -10.61 10.02 -11.99
N ASP A 100 -10.44 11.12 -12.62
CA ASP A 100 -10.38 11.12 -14.04
C ASP A 100 -9.11 10.47 -14.52
N LEU A 101 -8.10 10.44 -13.68
CA LEU A 101 -6.84 9.81 -14.02
C LEU A 101 -6.80 8.37 -13.58
N LYS A 102 -7.65 7.99 -12.70
CA LYS A 102 -7.63 6.69 -12.15
C LYS A 102 -7.70 5.57 -13.13
N PRO A 103 -8.56 5.63 -14.12
CA PRO A 103 -8.63 4.53 -15.04
C PRO A 103 -7.32 4.26 -15.71
N VAL A 104 -6.50 5.24 -15.78
CA VAL A 104 -5.22 5.06 -16.38
C VAL A 104 -4.27 4.39 -15.44
N SER A 105 -4.37 4.77 -14.24
CA SER A 105 -3.41 4.32 -13.29
C SER A 105 -3.70 3.03 -12.68
N THR A 106 -4.75 2.58 -12.69
CA THR A 106 -4.93 1.49 -11.96
C THR A 106 -5.61 0.66 -12.33
N ASP A 107 -5.84 0.80 -12.47
CA ASP A 107 -6.41 -0.04 -12.35
C ASP A 107 -6.16 -0.79 -12.24
#